data_b5926fc71fe4a4036817d51453885305
#
_entry.id   b5926fc71fe4a4036817d51453885305
#
_cell.length_a   1.000
_cell.length_b   1.000
_cell.length_c   1.000
_cell.angle_alpha   90.00
_cell.angle_beta   90.00
_cell.angle_gamma   90.00
#
_symmetry.space_group_name_H-M   'P 1'
#
loop_
_entity.id
_entity.type
_entity.pdbx_description
1 polymer ?
#
loop_
_entity_poly.entity_id
_entity_poly.type
_entity_poly.pdbx_seq_one_letter_code
_entity_poly.pdbx_strand_id
1 'polypeptide(L)'
;MIAAIKPPGSNTRGLLAYLYGPGRHDEHLDPHIVAGFAMLGMPDPGRDENATLTELARHLDEPVRLRNSEFGQKITDHVWHCPIRAAPEDRYLSDTEWGEIAQRIVQAAGIAPAGDDLACRWIAVRHADDHIHILATTVREDGRRPKLHNSGIRVGDECREIEKDYGLRRLKKGDRTGTRRPTQAEMHKAERLGWGQTSREWLQDRIRAAIPHATSAEELLAYLEADGIEVKARRSPSGDLLGYAVGRRGDLNKNGEQIYHPGGKIAPDLSLPKLKARLESSQPEEHPTARRNHPNTPWHQATDALDVLCVDLADDIRAQAHITALGELLEATAQKAPANLHTELHAASQAFARAQRSQIRAEDRAAWALRSAARDIVNTATGPDGSVLATLLAALVWAAIVAERWHEAKSHAHQADAARQTVWHLQVAADRTLTPLLAELEARPPRKEARLALVSDVRAAVPDHAERILADPSWLALATVLADAEAGGHNPHQLLKEAAAQRELTTARQPARVLITRIRHTARNPVPNRRAEAARRRSTTTAHVATQQARNPMSAVTTAPAKSQHQHRR
;
A
#
# COMPACT_ATOMS: atom_id res chain seq x y z
N MET A 1 -3.71 -0.20 -24.60
CA MET A 1 -3.58 -1.52 -25.28
C MET A 1 -2.82 -2.49 -24.38
N ILE A 2 -3.25 -3.75 -24.32
CA ILE A 2 -2.61 -4.78 -23.49
C ILE A 2 -2.23 -5.96 -24.39
N ALA A 3 -0.93 -6.29 -24.42
CA ALA A 3 -0.41 -7.51 -25.03
C ALA A 3 0.05 -8.47 -23.93
N ALA A 4 -0.32 -9.76 -24.02
CA ALA A 4 -0.06 -10.76 -22.98
C ALA A 4 0.58 -12.01 -23.55
N ILE A 5 1.91 -12.08 -23.59
CA ILE A 5 2.63 -13.30 -24.03
C ILE A 5 2.26 -14.45 -23.09
N LYS A 6 1.70 -15.52 -23.64
CA LYS A 6 1.33 -16.73 -22.91
C LYS A 6 2.53 -17.67 -22.74
N PRO A 7 2.50 -18.60 -21.77
CA PRO A 7 3.48 -19.67 -21.70
C PRO A 7 3.57 -20.43 -23.02
N PRO A 8 4.75 -20.92 -23.43
CA PRO A 8 4.90 -21.70 -24.64
C PRO A 8 3.97 -22.92 -24.69
N GLY A 9 3.40 -23.17 -25.85
CA GLY A 9 2.55 -24.33 -26.12
C GLY A 9 3.20 -25.32 -27.03
N SER A 10 2.62 -26.52 -27.16
CA SER A 10 3.09 -27.61 -27.98
C SER A 10 2.12 -28.02 -29.10
N ASN A 11 0.97 -27.36 -29.22
CA ASN A 11 -0.11 -27.77 -30.13
C ASN A 11 -0.65 -26.59 -30.93
N THR A 12 -0.09 -26.35 -32.09
CA THR A 12 -0.50 -25.28 -33.03
C THR A 12 -1.95 -25.45 -33.46
N ARG A 13 -2.34 -26.68 -33.90
CA ARG A 13 -3.71 -26.96 -34.33
C ARG A 13 -4.74 -26.76 -33.22
N GLY A 14 -4.39 -27.14 -31.99
CA GLY A 14 -5.27 -26.94 -30.84
C GLY A 14 -5.52 -25.45 -30.52
N LEU A 15 -4.49 -24.61 -30.68
CA LEU A 15 -4.64 -23.16 -30.54
C LEU A 15 -5.49 -22.57 -31.68
N LEU A 16 -5.27 -23.00 -32.92
CA LEU A 16 -6.09 -22.59 -34.06
C LEU A 16 -7.56 -22.99 -33.87
N ALA A 17 -7.81 -24.22 -33.41
CA ALA A 17 -9.18 -24.68 -33.12
C ALA A 17 -9.88 -23.81 -32.05
N TYR A 18 -9.13 -23.28 -31.08
CA TYR A 18 -9.68 -22.32 -30.14
C TYR A 18 -9.96 -20.96 -30.81
N LEU A 19 -9.04 -20.43 -31.62
CA LEU A 19 -9.18 -19.10 -32.24
C LEU A 19 -10.29 -19.04 -33.29
N TYR A 20 -10.51 -20.11 -34.03
CA TYR A 20 -11.57 -20.21 -35.06
C TYR A 20 -12.87 -20.85 -34.54
N GLY A 21 -12.88 -21.35 -33.31
CA GLY A 21 -14.08 -21.87 -32.67
C GLY A 21 -14.97 -20.78 -32.07
N PRO A 22 -16.15 -21.12 -31.56
CA PRO A 22 -17.11 -20.14 -31.03
C PRO A 22 -16.67 -19.48 -29.72
N GLY A 23 -15.56 -19.94 -29.12
CA GLY A 23 -15.18 -19.50 -27.77
C GLY A 23 -15.93 -20.27 -26.69
N ARG A 24 -15.86 -19.81 -25.44
CA ARG A 24 -16.57 -20.44 -24.31
C ARG A 24 -18.01 -19.93 -24.14
N HIS A 25 -18.27 -18.71 -24.63
CA HIS A 25 -19.56 -18.01 -24.49
C HIS A 25 -19.99 -17.38 -25.82
N ASP A 26 -19.63 -18.00 -26.97
CA ASP A 26 -19.90 -17.51 -28.33
C ASP A 26 -19.39 -16.07 -28.58
N GLU A 27 -18.25 -15.75 -27.92
CA GLU A 27 -17.64 -14.42 -28.02
C GLU A 27 -16.78 -14.22 -29.28
N HIS A 28 -16.51 -15.26 -30.04
CA HIS A 28 -15.71 -15.18 -31.26
C HIS A 28 -16.61 -14.91 -32.46
N LEU A 29 -16.40 -13.76 -33.09
CA LEU A 29 -17.14 -13.29 -34.27
C LEU A 29 -16.21 -13.19 -35.45
N ASP A 30 -16.58 -13.80 -36.57
CA ASP A 30 -15.89 -13.73 -37.87
C ASP A 30 -14.35 -13.94 -37.78
N PRO A 31 -13.87 -15.09 -37.29
CA PRO A 31 -12.43 -15.36 -37.18
C PRO A 31 -11.75 -15.37 -38.53
N HIS A 32 -10.72 -14.52 -38.74
CA HIS A 32 -9.95 -14.44 -39.99
C HIS A 32 -8.53 -13.90 -39.76
N ILE A 33 -7.64 -14.13 -40.74
CA ILE A 33 -6.25 -13.66 -40.67
C ILE A 33 -6.21 -12.18 -41.14
N VAL A 34 -5.64 -11.31 -40.31
CA VAL A 34 -5.43 -9.88 -40.66
C VAL A 34 -3.98 -9.58 -41.07
N ALA A 35 -3.03 -10.42 -40.68
CA ALA A 35 -1.62 -10.34 -41.08
C ALA A 35 -0.89 -11.65 -40.84
N GLY A 36 0.22 -11.86 -41.52
CA GLY A 36 1.05 -13.05 -41.30
C GLY A 36 2.40 -13.00 -42.08
N PHE A 37 3.26 -13.96 -41.77
CA PHE A 37 4.49 -14.18 -42.50
C PHE A 37 4.18 -14.79 -43.85
N ALA A 38 4.68 -14.18 -44.93
CA ALA A 38 4.49 -14.69 -46.31
C ALA A 38 3.01 -15.00 -46.65
N MET A 39 2.14 -13.98 -46.58
CA MET A 39 0.68 -14.12 -46.78
C MET A 39 0.27 -14.77 -48.11
N LEU A 40 1.10 -14.68 -49.16
CA LEU A 40 0.79 -15.27 -50.43
C LEU A 40 0.74 -16.79 -50.32
N GLY A 41 -0.41 -17.39 -50.62
CA GLY A 41 -0.65 -18.83 -50.53
C GLY A 41 -0.85 -19.39 -49.13
N MET A 42 -1.02 -18.53 -48.11
CA MET A 42 -1.34 -18.97 -46.75
C MET A 42 -2.81 -19.42 -46.67
N PRO A 43 -3.11 -20.63 -46.17
CA PRO A 43 -4.48 -21.06 -45.94
C PRO A 43 -5.19 -20.17 -44.92
N ASP A 44 -6.35 -19.63 -45.25
CA ASP A 44 -7.19 -18.89 -44.29
C ASP A 44 -8.57 -19.55 -44.18
N PRO A 45 -8.80 -20.41 -43.17
CA PRO A 45 -10.09 -21.07 -42.95
C PRO A 45 -11.25 -20.09 -42.66
N GLY A 46 -10.97 -18.82 -42.33
CA GLY A 46 -11.99 -17.80 -42.13
C GLY A 46 -12.45 -17.12 -43.44
N ARG A 47 -11.73 -17.32 -44.55
CA ARG A 47 -12.02 -16.66 -45.84
C ARG A 47 -12.07 -17.61 -47.03
N ASP A 48 -11.48 -18.79 -46.92
CA ASP A 48 -11.46 -19.83 -47.94
C ASP A 48 -12.13 -21.10 -47.39
N GLU A 49 -13.27 -21.47 -47.96
CA GLU A 49 -14.03 -22.66 -47.53
C GLU A 49 -13.27 -23.98 -47.74
N ASN A 50 -12.28 -23.99 -48.65
CA ASN A 50 -11.44 -25.15 -48.91
C ASN A 50 -10.22 -25.25 -47.99
N ALA A 51 -9.87 -24.16 -47.29
CA ALA A 51 -8.77 -24.14 -46.35
C ALA A 51 -9.16 -24.79 -45.02
N THR A 52 -8.26 -25.60 -44.46
CA THR A 52 -8.50 -26.28 -43.20
C THR A 52 -7.53 -25.82 -42.11
N LEU A 53 -7.96 -25.88 -40.84
CA LEU A 53 -7.09 -25.62 -39.67
C LEU A 53 -5.88 -26.54 -39.65
N THR A 54 -6.00 -27.73 -40.24
CA THR A 54 -4.88 -28.72 -40.33
C THR A 54 -3.84 -28.27 -41.34
N GLU A 55 -4.24 -27.72 -42.48
CA GLU A 55 -3.33 -27.17 -43.48
C GLU A 55 -2.62 -25.93 -42.95
N LEU A 56 -3.35 -25.01 -42.34
CA LEU A 56 -2.77 -23.83 -41.70
C LEU A 56 -1.77 -24.20 -40.58
N ALA A 57 -2.10 -25.17 -39.72
CA ALA A 57 -1.18 -25.67 -38.69
C ALA A 57 0.07 -26.32 -39.33
N ARG A 58 -0.10 -27.11 -40.38
CA ARG A 58 1.01 -27.74 -41.08
C ARG A 58 1.93 -26.71 -41.74
N HIS A 59 1.35 -25.66 -42.34
CA HIS A 59 2.09 -24.54 -42.89
C HIS A 59 2.93 -23.83 -41.82
N LEU A 60 2.35 -23.51 -40.68
CA LEU A 60 3.06 -22.85 -39.57
C LEU A 60 4.15 -23.73 -38.96
N ASP A 61 3.88 -25.03 -38.79
CA ASP A 61 4.78 -25.99 -38.13
C ASP A 61 5.88 -26.55 -39.05
N GLU A 62 5.89 -26.19 -40.32
CA GLU A 62 6.87 -26.80 -41.27
C GLU A 62 8.33 -26.59 -40.85
N PRO A 63 8.81 -25.38 -40.43
CA PRO A 63 10.17 -25.22 -39.95
C PRO A 63 10.48 -26.07 -38.72
N VAL A 64 9.47 -26.24 -37.83
CA VAL A 64 9.58 -27.09 -36.63
C VAL A 64 9.75 -28.57 -37.02
N ARG A 65 8.96 -29.04 -38.00
CA ARG A 65 9.01 -30.43 -38.49
C ARG A 65 10.34 -30.72 -39.14
N LEU A 66 10.79 -29.85 -40.06
CA LEU A 66 12.07 -30.00 -40.75
C LEU A 66 13.22 -30.06 -39.74
N ARG A 67 13.28 -29.08 -38.85
CA ARG A 67 14.29 -29.05 -37.79
C ARG A 67 14.28 -30.31 -36.92
N ASN A 68 13.11 -30.77 -36.49
CA ASN A 68 12.98 -31.98 -35.66
C ASN A 68 13.30 -33.28 -36.41
N SER A 69 13.25 -33.29 -37.75
CA SER A 69 13.71 -34.43 -38.55
C SER A 69 15.22 -34.45 -38.74
N GLU A 70 15.87 -33.27 -38.75
CA GLU A 70 17.31 -33.13 -38.99
C GLU A 70 18.16 -33.28 -37.71
N PHE A 71 17.61 -32.86 -36.57
CA PHE A 71 18.35 -32.83 -35.30
C PHE A 71 17.77 -33.81 -34.28
N GLY A 72 18.62 -34.52 -33.56
CA GLY A 72 18.22 -35.53 -32.57
C GLY A 72 17.42 -34.97 -31.37
N GLN A 73 17.62 -33.69 -31.00
CA GLN A 73 16.87 -33.05 -29.95
C GLN A 73 15.62 -32.36 -30.52
N LYS A 74 14.46 -32.89 -30.21
CA LYS A 74 13.17 -32.36 -30.66
C LYS A 74 12.74 -31.12 -29.83
N ILE A 75 12.20 -30.09 -30.53
CA ILE A 75 11.52 -28.98 -29.93
C ILE A 75 10.04 -29.34 -29.78
N THR A 76 9.56 -29.41 -28.55
CA THR A 76 8.15 -29.71 -28.22
C THR A 76 7.32 -28.45 -27.95
N ASP A 77 7.88 -27.50 -27.20
CA ASP A 77 7.19 -26.24 -26.83
C ASP A 77 7.53 -25.14 -27.85
N HIS A 78 6.93 -25.27 -29.06
CA HIS A 78 7.23 -24.44 -30.22
C HIS A 78 6.20 -23.35 -30.51
N VAL A 79 5.06 -23.33 -29.82
CA VAL A 79 3.96 -22.36 -30.04
C VAL A 79 4.14 -21.14 -29.17
N TRP A 80 4.30 -19.97 -29.80
CA TRP A 80 4.24 -18.66 -29.15
C TRP A 80 2.89 -18.03 -29.40
N HIS A 81 2.23 -17.53 -28.32
CA HIS A 81 0.89 -16.97 -28.37
C HIS A 81 0.83 -15.63 -27.63
N CYS A 82 0.30 -14.59 -28.28
CA CYS A 82 0.16 -13.27 -27.72
C CYS A 82 -1.18 -12.65 -28.11
N PRO A 83 -2.23 -12.72 -27.27
CA PRO A 83 -3.42 -11.88 -27.43
C PRO A 83 -3.08 -10.41 -27.20
N ILE A 84 -3.70 -9.55 -28.02
CA ILE A 84 -3.56 -8.10 -27.96
C ILE A 84 -4.97 -7.49 -27.95
N ARG A 85 -5.27 -6.68 -26.95
CA ARG A 85 -6.59 -6.06 -26.80
C ARG A 85 -6.48 -4.56 -26.62
N ALA A 86 -7.33 -3.80 -27.31
CA ALA A 86 -7.57 -2.39 -27.09
C ALA A 86 -8.44 -2.16 -25.83
N ALA A 87 -8.54 -0.95 -25.32
CA ALA A 87 -9.47 -0.66 -24.23
C ALA A 87 -10.92 -0.58 -24.77
N PRO A 88 -11.93 -0.88 -23.94
CA PRO A 88 -13.34 -0.81 -24.41
C PRO A 88 -13.75 0.59 -24.90
N GLU A 89 -13.08 1.63 -24.41
CA GLU A 89 -13.33 3.03 -24.78
C GLU A 89 -12.53 3.49 -25.99
N ASP A 90 -11.62 2.65 -26.50
CA ASP A 90 -10.82 2.98 -27.67
C ASP A 90 -11.69 2.98 -28.94
N ARG A 91 -11.26 3.75 -29.92
CA ARG A 91 -11.90 3.72 -31.24
C ARG A 91 -11.80 2.35 -31.90
N TYR A 92 -12.70 2.06 -32.82
CA TYR A 92 -12.58 0.89 -33.69
C TYR A 92 -11.29 0.92 -34.49
N LEU A 93 -10.61 -0.21 -34.54
CA LEU A 93 -9.41 -0.45 -35.37
C LEU A 93 -9.78 -1.35 -36.55
N SER A 94 -9.43 -0.94 -37.77
CA SER A 94 -9.63 -1.73 -38.98
C SER A 94 -8.71 -2.93 -39.04
N ASP A 95 -8.99 -3.89 -39.93
CA ASP A 95 -8.11 -5.06 -40.14
C ASP A 95 -6.71 -4.65 -40.59
N THR A 96 -6.59 -3.61 -41.42
CA THR A 96 -5.31 -3.05 -41.84
C THR A 96 -4.53 -2.52 -40.64
N GLU A 97 -5.17 -1.74 -39.74
CA GLU A 97 -4.52 -1.24 -38.54
C GLU A 97 -4.13 -2.36 -37.57
N TRP A 98 -4.98 -3.36 -37.41
CA TRP A 98 -4.65 -4.55 -36.62
C TRP A 98 -3.48 -5.35 -37.22
N GLY A 99 -3.41 -5.42 -38.55
CA GLY A 99 -2.30 -6.03 -39.26
C GLY A 99 -0.97 -5.30 -39.02
N GLU A 100 -0.95 -3.98 -39.11
CA GLU A 100 0.22 -3.15 -38.81
C GLU A 100 0.64 -3.29 -37.34
N ILE A 101 -0.32 -3.26 -36.41
CA ILE A 101 -0.07 -3.49 -34.98
C ILE A 101 0.56 -4.86 -34.76
N ALA A 102 0.02 -5.92 -35.38
CA ALA A 102 0.57 -7.27 -35.27
C ALA A 102 2.02 -7.34 -35.75
N GLN A 103 2.31 -6.71 -36.92
CA GLN A 103 3.66 -6.63 -37.47
C GLN A 103 4.64 -5.96 -36.50
N ARG A 104 4.26 -4.82 -35.92
CA ARG A 104 5.07 -4.11 -34.92
C ARG A 104 5.35 -4.98 -33.68
N ILE A 105 4.35 -5.71 -33.21
CA ILE A 105 4.47 -6.57 -32.03
C ILE A 105 5.39 -7.76 -32.27
N VAL A 106 5.32 -8.44 -33.44
CA VAL A 106 6.22 -9.57 -33.74
C VAL A 106 7.65 -9.11 -33.94
N GLN A 107 7.87 -7.92 -34.50
CA GLN A 107 9.17 -7.28 -34.58
C GLN A 107 9.75 -6.98 -33.19
N ALA A 108 9.01 -6.30 -32.33
CA ALA A 108 9.41 -6.00 -30.97
C ALA A 108 9.64 -7.26 -30.14
N ALA A 109 8.86 -8.31 -30.33
CA ALA A 109 9.05 -9.60 -29.67
C ALA A 109 10.35 -10.30 -30.10
N GLY A 110 10.82 -10.05 -31.32
CA GLY A 110 11.93 -10.76 -31.95
C GLY A 110 11.51 -12.08 -32.60
N ILE A 111 10.23 -12.25 -32.89
CA ILE A 111 9.66 -13.36 -33.69
C ILE A 111 9.98 -13.16 -35.15
N ALA A 112 9.68 -11.98 -35.70
CA ALA A 112 9.94 -11.60 -37.08
C ALA A 112 10.52 -10.18 -37.14
N PRO A 113 11.83 -10.00 -36.93
CA PRO A 113 12.51 -8.73 -37.10
C PRO A 113 12.31 -8.13 -38.50
N ALA A 114 12.29 -6.80 -38.60
CA ALA A 114 12.13 -6.13 -39.90
C ALA A 114 13.23 -6.53 -40.88
N GLY A 115 12.87 -6.90 -42.12
CA GLY A 115 13.80 -7.31 -43.19
C GLY A 115 14.43 -8.70 -42.99
N ASP A 116 13.89 -9.51 -42.08
CA ASP A 116 14.37 -10.88 -41.85
C ASP A 116 13.48 -11.89 -42.56
N ASP A 117 13.85 -12.27 -43.81
CA ASP A 117 13.13 -13.21 -44.63
C ASP A 117 13.19 -14.66 -44.12
N LEU A 118 14.10 -14.95 -43.20
CA LEU A 118 14.24 -16.24 -42.53
C LEU A 118 13.63 -16.25 -41.12
N ALA A 119 12.75 -15.31 -40.80
CA ALA A 119 12.09 -15.20 -39.51
C ALA A 119 11.17 -16.39 -39.19
N CYS A 120 10.58 -16.39 -37.99
CA CYS A 120 9.59 -17.40 -37.64
C CYS A 120 8.27 -17.15 -38.39
N ARG A 121 7.59 -18.25 -38.77
CA ARG A 121 6.23 -18.17 -39.30
C ARG A 121 5.25 -17.71 -38.21
N TRP A 122 4.36 -16.78 -38.56
CA TRP A 122 3.35 -16.24 -37.66
C TRP A 122 2.12 -15.80 -38.41
N ILE A 123 0.99 -15.73 -37.70
CA ILE A 123 -0.27 -15.14 -38.13
C ILE A 123 -0.87 -14.30 -37.03
N ALA A 124 -1.68 -13.31 -37.40
CA ALA A 124 -2.57 -12.59 -36.50
C ALA A 124 -4.01 -12.87 -36.90
N VAL A 125 -4.76 -13.48 -36.00
CA VAL A 125 -6.19 -13.81 -36.18
C VAL A 125 -7.00 -12.79 -35.41
N ARG A 126 -7.92 -12.10 -36.11
CA ARG A 126 -8.97 -11.31 -35.51
C ARG A 126 -10.20 -12.19 -35.35
N HIS A 127 -10.84 -12.13 -34.20
CA HIS A 127 -12.09 -12.82 -33.93
C HIS A 127 -13.05 -12.01 -33.02
N ALA A 128 -12.74 -10.73 -32.82
CA ALA A 128 -13.61 -9.75 -32.18
C ALA A 128 -13.20 -8.32 -32.57
N ASP A 129 -14.06 -7.35 -32.29
CA ASP A 129 -13.82 -5.96 -32.69
C ASP A 129 -12.63 -5.32 -31.97
N ASP A 130 -12.39 -5.73 -30.73
CA ASP A 130 -11.44 -5.08 -29.80
C ASP A 130 -10.11 -5.82 -29.62
N HIS A 131 -9.91 -6.98 -30.28
CA HIS A 131 -8.66 -7.74 -30.10
C HIS A 131 -8.30 -8.69 -31.23
N ILE A 132 -7.01 -8.98 -31.28
CA ILE A 132 -6.41 -9.99 -32.14
C ILE A 132 -5.57 -10.98 -31.32
N HIS A 133 -5.31 -12.14 -31.89
CA HIS A 133 -4.38 -13.13 -31.35
C HIS A 133 -3.24 -13.37 -32.32
N ILE A 134 -2.00 -13.14 -31.89
CA ILE A 134 -0.82 -13.53 -32.66
C ILE A 134 -0.41 -14.93 -32.25
N LEU A 135 -0.32 -15.83 -33.22
CA LEU A 135 0.27 -17.16 -33.11
C LEU A 135 1.52 -17.20 -33.95
N ALA A 136 2.62 -17.72 -33.40
CA ALA A 136 3.88 -17.95 -34.11
C ALA A 136 4.52 -19.25 -33.66
N THR A 137 5.38 -19.81 -34.53
CA THR A 137 6.27 -20.90 -34.13
C THR A 137 7.61 -20.35 -33.68
N THR A 138 8.28 -21.00 -32.71
CA THR A 138 9.60 -20.57 -32.21
C THR A 138 10.76 -21.28 -32.89
N VAL A 139 10.61 -21.57 -34.19
CA VAL A 139 11.65 -22.03 -35.09
C VAL A 139 11.59 -21.17 -36.35
N ARG A 140 12.71 -20.61 -36.73
CA ARG A 140 12.89 -19.78 -37.92
C ARG A 140 13.02 -20.67 -39.17
N GLU A 141 12.91 -20.08 -40.36
CA GLU A 141 13.12 -20.79 -41.64
C GLU A 141 14.53 -21.41 -41.75
N ASP A 142 15.54 -20.82 -41.07
CA ASP A 142 16.91 -21.36 -41.00
C ASP A 142 17.10 -22.44 -39.91
N GLY A 143 16.03 -22.94 -39.29
CA GLY A 143 16.07 -23.95 -38.23
C GLY A 143 16.54 -23.46 -36.86
N ARG A 144 16.93 -22.18 -36.71
CA ARG A 144 17.38 -21.59 -35.44
C ARG A 144 16.19 -21.17 -34.58
N ARG A 145 16.45 -20.89 -33.31
CA ARG A 145 15.44 -20.31 -32.42
C ARG A 145 15.52 -18.77 -32.42
N PRO A 146 14.37 -18.07 -32.32
CA PRO A 146 14.34 -16.61 -32.21
C PRO A 146 14.88 -16.15 -30.86
N LYS A 147 15.37 -14.92 -30.79
CA LYS A 147 15.85 -14.28 -29.55
C LYS A 147 14.69 -13.65 -28.78
N LEU A 148 14.06 -14.41 -27.89
CA LEU A 148 12.88 -13.98 -27.13
C LEU A 148 13.22 -13.41 -25.74
N HIS A 149 14.49 -13.28 -25.36
CA HIS A 149 14.88 -12.73 -24.07
C HIS A 149 14.29 -11.30 -23.91
N ASN A 150 13.63 -11.04 -22.78
CA ASN A 150 12.93 -9.78 -22.50
C ASN A 150 11.86 -9.37 -23.52
N SER A 151 11.33 -10.30 -24.35
CA SER A 151 10.30 -9.99 -25.35
C SER A 151 9.06 -9.31 -24.74
N GLY A 152 8.62 -9.73 -23.56
CA GLY A 152 7.49 -9.11 -22.87
C GLY A 152 7.69 -7.62 -22.52
N ILE A 153 8.94 -7.22 -22.23
CA ILE A 153 9.27 -5.82 -21.97
C ILE A 153 9.21 -5.03 -23.27
N ARG A 154 9.89 -5.52 -24.33
CA ARG A 154 9.90 -4.86 -25.64
C ARG A 154 8.48 -4.72 -26.22
N VAL A 155 7.67 -5.77 -26.15
CA VAL A 155 6.26 -5.74 -26.56
C VAL A 155 5.46 -4.73 -25.74
N GLY A 156 5.68 -4.67 -24.42
CA GLY A 156 5.03 -3.68 -23.57
C GLY A 156 5.41 -2.24 -23.92
N ASP A 157 6.69 -2.00 -24.24
CA ASP A 157 7.18 -0.68 -24.67
C ASP A 157 6.58 -0.32 -26.04
N GLU A 158 6.55 -1.26 -26.98
CA GLU A 158 5.93 -1.06 -28.30
C GLU A 158 4.44 -0.76 -28.22
N CYS A 159 3.70 -1.42 -27.30
CA CYS A 159 2.30 -1.08 -27.06
C CYS A 159 2.11 0.40 -26.66
N ARG A 160 3.06 1.00 -25.93
CA ARG A 160 2.98 2.42 -25.55
C ARG A 160 3.17 3.35 -26.76
N GLU A 161 4.05 2.98 -27.70
CA GLU A 161 4.20 3.73 -28.95
C GLU A 161 2.97 3.56 -29.87
N ILE A 162 2.43 2.35 -29.99
CA ILE A 162 1.19 2.08 -30.71
C ILE A 162 0.03 2.91 -30.15
N GLU A 163 -0.15 2.95 -28.82
CA GLU A 163 -1.19 3.77 -28.18
C GLU A 163 -1.08 5.25 -28.56
N LYS A 164 0.13 5.75 -28.69
CA LYS A 164 0.39 7.14 -29.11
C LYS A 164 0.06 7.36 -30.58
N ASP A 165 0.56 6.48 -31.45
CA ASP A 165 0.49 6.63 -32.90
C ASP A 165 -0.97 6.48 -33.40
N TYR A 166 -1.75 5.60 -32.78
CA TYR A 166 -3.15 5.33 -33.15
C TYR A 166 -4.17 6.11 -32.32
N GLY A 167 -3.72 7.02 -31.43
CA GLY A 167 -4.60 7.83 -30.60
C GLY A 167 -5.44 7.03 -29.60
N LEU A 168 -4.90 5.91 -29.10
CA LEU A 168 -5.60 5.03 -28.15
C LEU A 168 -5.35 5.49 -26.71
N ARG A 169 -6.16 4.95 -25.77
CA ARG A 169 -5.99 5.17 -24.35
C ARG A 169 -4.57 4.82 -23.91
N ARG A 170 -3.84 5.80 -23.39
CA ARG A 170 -2.45 5.63 -22.96
C ARG A 170 -2.38 4.96 -21.60
N LEU A 171 -1.77 3.76 -21.55
CA LEU A 171 -1.48 3.07 -20.31
C LEU A 171 -0.10 3.48 -19.78
N LYS A 172 -0.02 3.68 -18.48
CA LYS A 172 1.25 3.98 -17.82
C LYS A 172 2.18 2.76 -17.83
N LYS A 173 3.47 2.98 -18.07
CA LYS A 173 4.47 1.91 -18.07
C LYS A 173 4.57 1.28 -16.69
N GLY A 174 4.51 -0.05 -16.60
CA GLY A 174 4.72 -0.76 -15.34
C GLY A 174 6.16 -0.65 -14.84
N ASP A 175 6.33 -0.40 -13.54
CA ASP A 175 7.62 -0.23 -12.85
C ASP A 175 8.20 -1.55 -12.30
N ARG A 176 7.61 -2.68 -12.63
CA ARG A 176 8.00 -4.03 -12.18
C ARG A 176 7.89 -4.26 -10.67
N THR A 177 7.19 -3.40 -9.93
CA THR A 177 6.95 -3.58 -8.49
C THR A 177 5.66 -4.36 -8.20
N GLY A 178 4.84 -4.59 -9.24
CA GLY A 178 3.58 -5.32 -9.13
C GLY A 178 3.75 -6.77 -8.73
N THR A 179 2.80 -7.31 -7.98
CA THR A 179 2.67 -8.75 -7.75
C THR A 179 2.13 -9.40 -9.02
N ARG A 180 2.53 -10.65 -9.26
CA ARG A 180 1.96 -11.46 -10.34
C ARG A 180 0.45 -11.64 -10.09
N ARG A 181 -0.37 -11.35 -11.08
CA ARG A 181 -1.82 -11.62 -11.01
C ARG A 181 -2.07 -13.11 -10.80
N PRO A 182 -3.15 -13.49 -10.09
CA PRO A 182 -3.57 -14.89 -10.03
C PRO A 182 -3.77 -15.48 -11.42
N THR A 183 -3.40 -16.71 -11.59
CA THR A 183 -3.69 -17.47 -12.83
C THR A 183 -5.15 -17.94 -12.80
N GLN A 184 -5.72 -18.23 -13.96
CA GLN A 184 -7.06 -18.83 -14.07
C GLN A 184 -7.17 -20.12 -13.22
N ALA A 185 -6.13 -20.95 -13.23
CA ALA A 185 -6.08 -22.17 -12.44
C ALA A 185 -6.12 -21.90 -10.92
N GLU A 186 -5.42 -20.87 -10.44
CA GLU A 186 -5.49 -20.46 -9.04
C GLU A 186 -6.88 -19.92 -8.68
N MET A 187 -7.52 -19.14 -9.56
CA MET A 187 -8.87 -18.60 -9.35
C MET A 187 -9.92 -19.72 -9.33
N HIS A 188 -9.94 -20.59 -10.34
CA HIS A 188 -10.86 -21.73 -10.37
C HIS A 188 -10.66 -22.70 -9.20
N LYS A 189 -9.42 -22.83 -8.71
CA LYS A 189 -9.17 -23.64 -7.51
C LYS A 189 -9.77 -22.99 -6.28
N ALA A 190 -9.58 -21.68 -6.09
CA ALA A 190 -10.14 -20.93 -4.98
C ALA A 190 -11.69 -21.01 -4.99
N GLU A 191 -12.30 -20.80 -6.15
CA GLU A 191 -13.74 -20.91 -6.34
C GLU A 191 -14.27 -22.31 -5.98
N ARG A 192 -13.64 -23.38 -6.51
CA ARG A 192 -14.03 -24.77 -6.21
C ARG A 192 -13.91 -25.13 -4.72
N LEU A 193 -12.95 -24.51 -4.01
CA LEU A 193 -12.75 -24.73 -2.57
C LEU A 193 -13.57 -23.76 -1.71
N GLY A 194 -14.39 -22.91 -2.31
CA GLY A 194 -15.17 -21.89 -1.60
C GLY A 194 -14.32 -20.80 -0.93
N TRP A 195 -13.11 -20.57 -1.42
CA TRP A 195 -12.23 -19.54 -0.90
C TRP A 195 -12.53 -18.20 -1.56
N GLY A 196 -12.68 -17.16 -0.76
CA GLY A 196 -12.96 -15.79 -1.28
C GLY A 196 -11.79 -15.15 -2.03
N GLN A 197 -10.58 -15.75 -1.95
CA GLN A 197 -9.37 -15.28 -2.61
C GLN A 197 -8.39 -16.45 -2.82
N THR A 198 -7.47 -16.29 -3.77
CA THR A 198 -6.47 -17.33 -4.05
C THR A 198 -5.53 -17.53 -2.85
N SER A 199 -4.90 -18.70 -2.75
CA SER A 199 -3.93 -18.99 -1.68
C SER A 199 -2.82 -17.96 -1.60
N ARG A 200 -2.34 -17.48 -2.75
CA ARG A 200 -1.24 -16.52 -2.81
C ARG A 200 -1.66 -15.14 -2.31
N GLU A 201 -2.85 -14.67 -2.63
CA GLU A 201 -3.42 -13.42 -2.10
C GLU A 201 -3.64 -13.53 -0.60
N TRP A 202 -4.25 -14.62 -0.15
CA TRP A 202 -4.47 -14.89 1.27
C TRP A 202 -3.16 -14.92 2.08
N LEU A 203 -2.14 -15.62 1.57
CA LEU A 203 -0.81 -15.66 2.21
C LEU A 203 -0.13 -14.30 2.22
N GLN A 204 -0.29 -13.49 1.16
CA GLN A 204 0.23 -12.13 1.12
C GLN A 204 -0.34 -11.29 2.25
N ASP A 205 -1.66 -11.32 2.44
CA ASP A 205 -2.36 -10.56 3.48
C ASP A 205 -1.92 -11.03 4.87
N ARG A 206 -1.82 -12.35 5.10
CA ARG A 206 -1.38 -12.92 6.40
C ARG A 206 0.06 -12.57 6.75
N ILE A 207 0.99 -12.63 5.78
CA ILE A 207 2.38 -12.23 6.05
C ILE A 207 2.44 -10.74 6.39
N ARG A 208 1.69 -9.88 5.70
CA ARG A 208 1.66 -8.44 6.00
C ARG A 208 1.08 -8.16 7.38
N ALA A 209 0.01 -8.84 7.73
CA ALA A 209 -0.60 -8.77 9.06
C ALA A 209 0.36 -9.20 10.18
N ALA A 210 1.25 -10.15 9.90
CA ALA A 210 2.23 -10.67 10.87
C ALA A 210 3.45 -9.76 11.06
N ILE A 211 3.84 -8.96 10.06
CA ILE A 211 5.05 -8.14 10.11
C ILE A 211 5.09 -7.19 11.34
N PRO A 212 4.04 -6.45 11.70
CA PRO A 212 4.09 -5.57 12.88
C PRO A 212 4.30 -6.32 14.21
N HIS A 213 4.02 -7.62 14.28
CA HIS A 213 4.19 -8.43 15.50
C HIS A 213 5.63 -8.93 15.71
N ALA A 214 6.49 -8.85 14.69
CA ALA A 214 7.82 -9.46 14.69
C ALA A 214 8.94 -8.42 14.75
N THR A 215 10.05 -8.78 15.40
CA THR A 215 11.30 -8.01 15.45
C THR A 215 12.42 -8.65 14.63
N SER A 216 12.24 -9.91 14.24
CA SER A 216 13.18 -10.66 13.40
C SER A 216 12.45 -11.54 12.38
N ALA A 217 13.18 -11.99 11.36
CA ALA A 217 12.63 -12.92 10.38
C ALA A 217 12.25 -14.27 11.01
N GLU A 218 13.00 -14.73 12.00
CA GLU A 218 12.69 -15.98 12.73
C GLU A 218 11.39 -15.85 13.52
N GLU A 219 11.21 -14.74 14.23
CA GLU A 219 9.99 -14.45 14.99
C GLU A 219 8.77 -14.35 14.06
N LEU A 220 8.94 -13.72 12.89
CA LEU A 220 7.89 -13.67 11.87
C LEU A 220 7.45 -15.07 11.43
N LEU A 221 8.40 -15.97 11.15
CA LEU A 221 8.07 -17.33 10.74
C LEU A 221 7.37 -18.11 11.86
N ALA A 222 7.85 -17.97 13.10
CA ALA A 222 7.20 -18.59 14.27
C ALA A 222 5.76 -18.07 14.47
N TYR A 223 5.54 -16.76 14.27
CA TYR A 223 4.21 -16.17 14.35
C TYR A 223 3.27 -16.73 13.26
N LEU A 224 3.77 -16.86 12.03
CA LEU A 224 2.99 -17.45 10.92
C LEU A 224 2.63 -18.92 11.18
N GLU A 225 3.53 -19.70 11.74
CA GLU A 225 3.25 -21.09 12.15
C GLU A 225 2.19 -21.16 13.26
N ALA A 226 2.27 -20.27 14.25
CA ALA A 226 1.28 -20.16 15.32
C ALA A 226 -0.11 -19.74 14.79
N ASP A 227 -0.17 -18.92 13.71
CA ASP A 227 -1.40 -18.53 12.99
C ASP A 227 -1.91 -19.65 12.05
N GLY A 228 -1.30 -20.84 12.07
CA GLY A 228 -1.75 -22.01 11.30
C GLY A 228 -1.32 -22.03 9.84
N ILE A 229 -0.33 -21.25 9.46
CA ILE A 229 0.27 -21.26 8.13
C ILE A 229 1.37 -22.31 8.08
N GLU A 230 1.37 -23.10 7.01
CA GLU A 230 2.44 -24.08 6.78
C GLU A 230 3.72 -23.33 6.36
N VAL A 231 4.81 -23.47 7.13
CA VAL A 231 6.09 -22.81 6.86
C VAL A 231 7.19 -23.81 6.54
N LYS A 232 7.96 -23.54 5.49
CA LYS A 232 9.20 -24.25 5.15
C LYS A 232 10.37 -23.27 5.18
N ALA A 233 11.22 -23.38 6.19
CA ALA A 233 12.45 -22.63 6.30
C ALA A 233 13.61 -23.38 5.64
N ARG A 234 14.36 -22.71 4.76
CA ARG A 234 15.61 -23.23 4.21
C ARG A 234 16.77 -22.62 5.02
N ARG A 235 17.56 -23.47 5.63
CA ARG A 235 18.67 -23.08 6.48
C ARG A 235 20.02 -23.51 5.89
N SER A 236 21.09 -22.78 6.26
CA SER A 236 22.48 -23.21 6.02
C SER A 236 22.86 -24.33 6.99
N PRO A 237 24.00 -25.01 6.78
CA PRO A 237 24.55 -25.93 7.78
C PRO A 237 24.87 -25.26 9.11
N SER A 238 25.16 -23.95 9.12
CA SER A 238 25.35 -23.12 10.34
C SER A 238 24.05 -22.76 11.07
N GLY A 239 22.87 -23.12 10.49
CA GLY A 239 21.57 -22.80 11.07
C GLY A 239 20.94 -21.49 10.56
N ASP A 240 21.68 -20.67 9.80
CA ASP A 240 21.20 -19.39 9.32
C ASP A 240 20.03 -19.53 8.33
N LEU A 241 19.02 -18.68 8.46
CA LEU A 241 17.90 -18.65 7.56
C LEU A 241 18.31 -18.09 6.18
N LEU A 242 18.26 -18.95 5.16
CA LEU A 242 18.60 -18.64 3.74
C LEU A 242 17.37 -18.35 2.88
N GLY A 243 16.19 -18.78 3.31
CA GLY A 243 14.96 -18.61 2.54
C GLY A 243 13.78 -19.22 3.28
N TYR A 244 12.58 -18.82 2.85
CA TYR A 244 11.35 -19.40 3.37
C TYR A 244 10.31 -19.56 2.26
N ALA A 245 9.39 -20.48 2.46
CA ALA A 245 8.19 -20.64 1.66
C ALA A 245 7.02 -20.94 2.60
N VAL A 246 5.84 -20.47 2.23
CA VAL A 246 4.62 -20.61 3.03
C VAL A 246 3.52 -21.27 2.22
N GLY A 247 2.62 -21.99 2.89
CA GLY A 247 1.49 -22.70 2.30
C GLY A 247 0.20 -22.45 3.07
N ARG A 248 -0.89 -22.26 2.35
CA ARG A 248 -2.23 -22.25 2.95
C ARG A 248 -2.65 -23.69 3.20
N ARG A 249 -2.98 -24.02 4.44
CA ARG A 249 -3.42 -25.39 4.78
C ARG A 249 -4.57 -25.84 3.88
N GLY A 250 -4.45 -27.04 3.29
CA GLY A 250 -5.42 -27.59 2.35
C GLY A 250 -5.24 -27.12 0.89
N ASP A 251 -4.21 -26.33 0.59
CA ASP A 251 -3.84 -26.00 -0.78
C ASP A 251 -2.96 -27.11 -1.38
N LEU A 252 -3.59 -28.18 -1.85
CA LEU A 252 -2.93 -29.38 -2.35
C LEU A 252 -2.78 -29.31 -3.88
N ASN A 253 -1.70 -29.88 -4.40
CA ASN A 253 -1.54 -30.14 -5.83
C ASN A 253 -2.37 -31.37 -6.28
N LYS A 254 -2.32 -31.71 -7.55
CA LYS A 254 -3.02 -32.88 -8.13
C LYS A 254 -2.58 -34.23 -7.54
N ASN A 255 -1.43 -34.28 -6.89
CA ASN A 255 -0.88 -35.47 -6.25
C ASN A 255 -1.21 -35.53 -4.75
N GLY A 256 -1.98 -34.58 -4.21
CA GLY A 256 -2.29 -34.51 -2.78
C GLY A 256 -1.19 -33.86 -1.93
N GLU A 257 -0.15 -33.27 -2.53
CA GLU A 257 0.94 -32.64 -1.77
C GLU A 257 0.64 -31.15 -1.53
N GLN A 258 1.02 -30.66 -0.35
CA GLN A 258 0.87 -29.25 0.04
C GLN A 258 1.67 -28.33 -0.90
N ILE A 259 1.01 -27.29 -1.41
CA ILE A 259 1.63 -26.25 -2.24
C ILE A 259 2.28 -25.20 -1.34
N TYR A 260 3.55 -24.85 -1.65
CA TYR A 260 4.30 -23.82 -0.98
C TYR A 260 4.70 -22.71 -1.94
N HIS A 261 4.58 -21.47 -1.49
CA HIS A 261 4.95 -20.26 -2.23
C HIS A 261 6.14 -19.58 -1.57
N PRO A 262 7.29 -19.42 -2.24
CA PRO A 262 8.39 -18.60 -1.73
C PRO A 262 7.92 -17.15 -1.52
N GLY A 263 8.33 -16.49 -0.43
CA GLY A 263 7.89 -15.14 -0.10
C GLY A 263 8.07 -14.13 -1.23
N GLY A 264 9.23 -14.15 -1.91
CA GLY A 264 9.48 -13.29 -3.07
C GLY A 264 8.64 -13.58 -4.32
N LYS A 265 7.97 -14.75 -4.38
CA LYS A 265 7.00 -15.08 -5.45
C LYS A 265 5.57 -14.69 -5.07
N ILE A 266 5.29 -14.53 -3.79
CA ILE A 266 4.05 -13.95 -3.29
C ILE A 266 4.04 -12.45 -3.59
N ALA A 267 5.07 -11.73 -3.11
CA ALA A 267 5.29 -10.33 -3.44
C ALA A 267 6.79 -10.00 -3.38
N PRO A 268 7.30 -9.09 -4.24
CA PRO A 268 8.73 -8.76 -4.27
C PRO A 268 9.29 -8.18 -2.97
N ASP A 269 8.45 -7.47 -2.21
CA ASP A 269 8.76 -6.87 -0.92
C ASP A 269 8.78 -7.89 0.25
N LEU A 270 8.23 -9.09 0.05
CA LEU A 270 8.20 -10.19 1.02
C LEU A 270 9.36 -11.19 0.83
N SER A 271 10.37 -10.86 0.03
CA SER A 271 11.59 -11.69 -0.04
C SER A 271 12.36 -11.63 1.27
N LEU A 272 12.99 -12.75 1.68
CA LEU A 272 13.73 -12.84 2.95
C LEU A 272 14.75 -11.71 3.16
N PRO A 273 15.59 -11.33 2.16
CA PRO A 273 16.54 -10.22 2.37
C PRO A 273 15.85 -8.90 2.72
N LYS A 274 14.69 -8.61 2.09
CA LYS A 274 13.93 -7.39 2.38
C LYS A 274 13.25 -7.44 3.74
N LEU A 275 12.71 -8.60 4.13
CA LEU A 275 12.13 -8.78 5.47
C LEU A 275 13.19 -8.64 6.56
N LYS A 276 14.39 -9.26 6.39
CA LYS A 276 15.51 -9.08 7.33
C LYS A 276 15.90 -7.62 7.44
N ALA A 277 16.10 -6.92 6.33
CA ALA A 277 16.44 -5.49 6.34
C ALA A 277 15.40 -4.65 7.11
N ARG A 278 14.09 -4.93 6.94
CA ARG A 278 12.98 -4.24 7.62
C ARG A 278 12.95 -4.52 9.13
N LEU A 279 13.05 -5.78 9.51
CA LEU A 279 12.86 -6.23 10.89
C LEU A 279 14.11 -6.01 11.74
N GLU A 280 15.29 -6.32 11.20
CA GLU A 280 16.57 -6.24 11.94
C GLU A 280 17.08 -4.79 12.05
N SER A 281 16.64 -3.87 11.21
CA SER A 281 16.93 -2.43 11.35
C SER A 281 16.19 -1.77 12.51
N SER A 282 15.32 -2.51 13.19
CA SER A 282 14.39 -2.01 14.21
C SER A 282 14.92 -2.07 15.65
N GLN A 283 16.19 -2.41 15.87
CA GLN A 283 16.78 -2.40 17.22
C GLN A 283 17.32 -1.00 17.56
N PRO A 284 16.72 -0.26 18.51
CA PRO A 284 17.38 0.88 19.13
C PRO A 284 18.39 0.40 20.16
N GLU A 285 19.49 1.11 20.28
CA GLU A 285 20.24 1.14 21.52
C GLU A 285 19.26 1.55 22.63
N GLU A 286 19.26 0.79 23.74
CA GLU A 286 18.36 0.92 24.87
C GLU A 286 18.24 2.37 25.35
N HIS A 287 17.13 3.02 25.06
CA HIS A 287 16.72 4.21 25.80
C HIS A 287 15.63 3.82 26.78
N PRO A 288 15.91 3.81 28.10
CA PRO A 288 14.90 3.53 29.12
C PRO A 288 13.98 4.74 29.26
N THR A 289 12.95 4.81 28.44
CA THR A 289 11.82 5.72 28.73
C THR A 289 10.86 4.99 29.63
N ALA A 290 10.76 5.45 30.88
CA ALA A 290 9.71 5.05 31.83
C ALA A 290 8.35 5.35 31.19
N ARG A 291 7.76 4.35 30.54
CA ARG A 291 6.46 4.45 29.86
C ARG A 291 5.36 4.50 30.92
N ARG A 292 4.67 5.62 31.02
CA ARG A 292 3.36 5.65 31.68
C ARG A 292 2.41 4.78 30.85
N ASN A 293 1.93 3.68 31.43
CA ASN A 293 1.02 2.71 30.78
C ASN A 293 -0.40 3.27 30.62
N HIS A 294 -0.58 4.29 29.78
CA HIS A 294 -1.92 4.74 29.40
C HIS A 294 -2.32 4.03 28.09
N PRO A 295 -3.53 3.45 27.98
CA PRO A 295 -3.98 2.67 26.80
C PRO A 295 -3.84 3.40 25.47
N ASN A 296 -3.98 4.72 25.47
CA ASN A 296 -3.89 5.56 24.28
C ASN A 296 -2.45 5.96 23.89
N THR A 297 -1.43 5.63 24.70
CA THR A 297 -0.04 6.05 24.45
C THR A 297 0.50 5.59 23.09
N PRO A 298 0.33 4.32 22.64
CA PRO A 298 0.82 3.87 21.33
C PRO A 298 0.20 4.63 20.16
N TRP A 299 -1.08 4.98 20.26
CA TRP A 299 -1.83 5.73 19.25
C TRP A 299 -1.36 7.18 19.12
N HIS A 300 -1.04 7.80 20.25
CA HIS A 300 -0.44 9.14 20.25
C HIS A 300 0.98 9.13 19.69
N GLN A 301 1.79 8.14 20.06
CA GLN A 301 3.14 7.97 19.50
C GLN A 301 3.11 7.75 17.98
N ALA A 302 2.12 7.00 17.48
CA ALA A 302 1.91 6.82 16.05
C ALA A 302 1.60 8.16 15.35
N THR A 303 0.75 8.99 15.96
CA THR A 303 0.41 10.31 15.41
C THR A 303 1.63 11.23 15.40
N ASP A 304 2.39 11.26 16.50
CA ASP A 304 3.62 12.07 16.62
C ASP A 304 4.70 11.62 15.61
N ALA A 305 4.83 10.31 15.38
CA ALA A 305 5.76 9.76 14.40
C ALA A 305 5.37 10.11 12.95
N LEU A 306 4.06 10.23 12.66
CA LEU A 306 3.58 10.67 11.34
C LEU A 306 3.87 12.16 11.07
N ASP A 307 3.93 13.01 12.10
CA ASP A 307 4.24 14.42 11.92
C ASP A 307 5.69 14.65 11.45
N VAL A 308 6.61 13.78 11.81
CA VAL A 308 8.01 13.81 11.35
C VAL A 308 8.14 13.39 9.88
N LEU A 309 7.26 12.55 9.36
CA LEU A 309 7.31 12.01 7.99
C LEU A 309 7.31 13.11 6.92
N CYS A 310 6.69 14.25 7.18
CA CYS A 310 6.56 15.34 6.21
C CYS A 310 7.89 16.06 5.92
N VAL A 311 8.92 15.90 6.75
CA VAL A 311 10.19 16.64 6.65
C VAL A 311 11.23 15.88 5.81
N ASP A 312 11.18 14.56 5.75
CA ASP A 312 12.24 13.70 5.18
C ASP A 312 12.01 13.29 3.71
N LEU A 313 11.02 13.85 3.02
CA LEU A 313 10.71 13.45 1.63
C LEU A 313 11.71 13.96 0.58
N ALA A 314 12.63 14.82 0.96
CA ALA A 314 13.71 15.27 0.07
C ALA A 314 14.75 14.15 -0.20
N ASP A 315 14.89 13.19 0.72
CA ASP A 315 15.74 12.01 0.59
C ASP A 315 14.91 10.79 0.18
N ASP A 316 15.11 10.32 -1.05
CA ASP A 316 14.35 9.21 -1.64
C ASP A 316 14.47 7.89 -0.84
N ILE A 317 15.62 7.64 -0.26
CA ILE A 317 15.93 6.41 0.48
C ILE A 317 15.17 6.41 1.82
N ARG A 318 15.11 7.55 2.49
CA ARG A 318 14.35 7.76 3.73
C ARG A 318 12.85 7.81 3.46
N ALA A 319 12.44 8.54 2.43
CA ALA A 319 11.04 8.60 2.01
C ALA A 319 10.47 7.20 1.75
N GLN A 320 11.22 6.34 1.03
CA GLN A 320 10.81 4.97 0.78
C GLN A 320 10.69 4.14 2.07
N ALA A 321 11.59 4.33 3.03
CA ALA A 321 11.53 3.67 4.34
C ALA A 321 10.27 4.07 5.11
N HIS A 322 9.98 5.35 5.18
CA HIS A 322 8.78 5.89 5.84
C HIS A 322 7.48 5.41 5.16
N ILE A 323 7.41 5.40 3.82
CA ILE A 323 6.26 4.89 3.07
C ILE A 323 6.05 3.39 3.37
N THR A 324 7.14 2.61 3.47
CA THR A 324 7.02 1.20 3.83
C THR A 324 6.47 1.02 5.25
N ALA A 325 6.99 1.77 6.22
CA ALA A 325 6.55 1.70 7.62
C ALA A 325 5.12 2.26 7.82
N LEU A 326 4.71 3.25 7.02
CA LEU A 326 3.33 3.71 6.98
C LEU A 326 2.35 2.58 6.64
N GLY A 327 2.72 1.69 5.72
CA GLY A 327 1.90 0.52 5.43
C GLY A 327 1.79 -0.48 6.59
N GLU A 328 2.85 -0.61 7.39
CA GLU A 328 2.83 -1.43 8.61
C GLU A 328 1.94 -0.80 9.68
N LEU A 329 1.99 0.52 9.81
CA LEU A 329 1.12 1.26 10.74
C LEU A 329 -0.35 1.19 10.33
N LEU A 330 -0.65 1.29 9.03
CA LEU A 330 -2.01 1.10 8.51
C LEU A 330 -2.55 -0.29 8.83
N GLU A 331 -1.73 -1.31 8.64
CA GLU A 331 -2.10 -2.70 8.96
C GLU A 331 -2.35 -2.88 10.47
N ALA A 332 -1.46 -2.38 11.32
CA ALA A 332 -1.62 -2.40 12.76
C ALA A 332 -2.90 -1.68 13.22
N THR A 333 -3.19 -0.52 12.61
CA THR A 333 -4.40 0.25 12.88
C THR A 333 -5.65 -0.53 12.47
N ALA A 334 -5.64 -1.17 11.29
CA ALA A 334 -6.77 -1.97 10.82
C ALA A 334 -7.08 -3.16 11.74
N GLN A 335 -6.06 -3.81 12.29
CA GLN A 335 -6.22 -4.95 13.20
C GLN A 335 -6.83 -4.57 14.55
N LYS A 336 -6.57 -3.37 15.05
CA LYS A 336 -6.97 -2.93 16.41
C LYS A 336 -8.11 -1.93 16.43
N ALA A 337 -8.56 -1.48 15.27
CA ALA A 337 -9.69 -0.56 15.16
C ALA A 337 -11.01 -1.20 15.58
N PRO A 338 -12.04 -0.41 15.93
CA PRO A 338 -13.39 -0.91 16.17
C PRO A 338 -13.97 -1.64 14.94
N ALA A 339 -14.79 -2.67 15.19
CA ALA A 339 -15.32 -3.57 14.16
C ALA A 339 -16.06 -2.84 13.00
N ASN A 340 -16.74 -1.74 13.28
CA ASN A 340 -17.44 -0.92 12.29
C ASN A 340 -16.52 -0.21 11.28
N LEU A 341 -15.21 -0.19 11.53
CA LEU A 341 -14.19 0.41 10.66
C LEU A 341 -13.31 -0.63 9.97
N HIS A 342 -13.39 -1.90 10.35
CA HIS A 342 -12.49 -2.95 9.83
C HIS A 342 -12.50 -3.02 8.30
N THR A 343 -13.68 -3.00 7.67
CA THR A 343 -13.81 -3.08 6.20
C THR A 343 -13.02 -1.97 5.50
N GLU A 344 -13.19 -0.73 5.94
CA GLU A 344 -12.55 0.43 5.31
C GLU A 344 -11.05 0.47 5.59
N LEU A 345 -10.63 0.19 6.82
CA LEU A 345 -9.22 0.20 7.19
C LEU A 345 -8.44 -0.96 6.56
N HIS A 346 -9.06 -2.14 6.47
CA HIS A 346 -8.46 -3.26 5.74
C HIS A 346 -8.33 -2.96 4.25
N ALA A 347 -9.36 -2.37 3.62
CA ALA A 347 -9.28 -1.93 2.23
C ALA A 347 -8.21 -0.85 2.02
N ALA A 348 -8.05 0.08 2.98
CA ALA A 348 -6.97 1.09 2.97
C ALA A 348 -5.59 0.42 3.03
N SER A 349 -5.37 -0.53 3.94
CA SER A 349 -4.11 -1.28 4.06
C SER A 349 -3.80 -2.07 2.80
N GLN A 350 -4.77 -2.79 2.24
CA GLN A 350 -4.62 -3.54 0.98
C GLN A 350 -4.29 -2.62 -0.21
N ALA A 351 -4.95 -1.47 -0.31
CA ALA A 351 -4.65 -0.49 -1.35
C ALA A 351 -3.21 0.03 -1.19
N PHE A 352 -2.82 0.42 0.02
CA PHE A 352 -1.49 0.95 0.31
C PHE A 352 -0.37 -0.09 0.14
N ALA A 353 -0.69 -1.38 0.24
CA ALA A 353 0.25 -2.47 -0.02
C ALA A 353 0.91 -2.39 -1.41
N ARG A 354 0.31 -1.70 -2.39
CA ARG A 354 0.94 -1.41 -3.69
C ARG A 354 1.80 -0.15 -3.62
N ALA A 355 1.38 0.88 -2.87
CA ALA A 355 2.14 2.11 -2.69
C ALA A 355 3.48 1.87 -1.97
N GLN A 356 3.57 0.91 -1.05
CA GLN A 356 4.82 0.53 -0.36
C GLN A 356 5.94 0.05 -1.28
N ARG A 357 5.60 -0.38 -2.51
CA ARG A 357 6.55 -1.06 -3.41
C ARG A 357 7.24 -0.05 -4.31
N SER A 358 8.55 -0.03 -4.24
CA SER A 358 9.39 0.78 -5.13
C SER A 358 10.66 0.01 -5.50
N GLN A 359 11.34 0.46 -6.55
CA GLN A 359 12.70 0.02 -6.87
C GLN A 359 13.75 0.77 -6.06
N ILE A 360 13.38 1.86 -5.40
CA ILE A 360 14.26 2.63 -4.53
C ILE A 360 14.55 1.78 -3.29
N ARG A 361 15.82 1.65 -2.95
CA ARG A 361 16.25 0.95 -1.74
C ARG A 361 15.92 1.82 -0.53
N ALA A 362 15.23 1.27 0.46
CA ALA A 362 14.88 1.98 1.69
C ALA A 362 16.05 1.96 2.69
N GLU A 363 16.25 3.07 3.41
CA GLU A 363 17.03 3.11 4.65
C GLU A 363 16.10 2.81 5.83
N ASP A 364 15.90 1.54 6.09
CA ASP A 364 14.87 1.07 7.01
C ASP A 364 14.99 1.63 8.45
N ARG A 365 16.18 1.99 8.91
CA ARG A 365 16.41 2.63 10.21
C ARG A 365 15.72 4.00 10.35
N ALA A 366 15.61 4.76 9.27
CA ALA A 366 14.97 6.08 9.30
C ALA A 366 13.50 6.02 9.76
N ALA A 367 12.81 4.91 9.51
CA ALA A 367 11.39 4.73 9.82
C ALA A 367 11.15 3.96 11.14
N TRP A 368 12.13 3.86 12.00
CA TRP A 368 12.05 3.10 13.26
C TRP A 368 10.87 3.54 14.15
N ALA A 369 10.63 4.85 14.28
CA ALA A 369 9.56 5.39 15.13
C ALA A 369 8.17 4.90 14.69
N LEU A 370 7.90 4.90 13.38
CA LEU A 370 6.63 4.39 12.81
C LEU A 370 6.46 2.89 13.05
N ARG A 371 7.53 2.10 12.87
CA ARG A 371 7.49 0.65 13.11
C ARG A 371 7.32 0.31 14.58
N SER A 372 7.99 1.06 15.47
CA SER A 372 7.79 0.90 16.92
C SER A 372 6.35 1.19 17.31
N ALA A 373 5.79 2.29 16.80
CA ALA A 373 4.39 2.64 17.06
C ALA A 373 3.41 1.57 16.51
N ALA A 374 3.65 1.04 15.32
CA ALA A 374 2.83 -0.05 14.75
C ALA A 374 2.87 -1.29 15.64
N ARG A 375 4.05 -1.67 16.12
CA ARG A 375 4.25 -2.81 17.05
C ARG A 375 3.55 -2.57 18.38
N ASP A 376 3.68 -1.38 18.94
CA ASP A 376 3.06 -1.03 20.20
C ASP A 376 1.52 -1.08 20.09
N ILE A 377 0.96 -0.65 18.94
CA ILE A 377 -0.49 -0.75 18.65
C ILE A 377 -0.95 -2.20 18.63
N VAL A 378 -0.30 -3.10 17.88
CA VAL A 378 -0.75 -4.51 17.79
C VAL A 378 -0.63 -5.24 19.13
N ASN A 379 0.28 -4.84 20.00
CA ASN A 379 0.48 -5.40 21.33
C ASN A 379 -0.43 -4.78 22.40
N THR A 380 -1.20 -3.72 22.09
CA THR A 380 -2.15 -3.12 23.01
C THR A 380 -3.37 -4.02 23.21
N ALA A 381 -3.77 -4.23 24.46
CA ALA A 381 -4.92 -5.08 24.80
C ALA A 381 -6.26 -4.46 24.41
N THR A 382 -6.35 -3.13 24.43
CA THR A 382 -7.59 -2.35 24.16
C THR A 382 -7.45 -1.49 22.92
N GLY A 383 -8.54 -1.33 22.18
CA GLY A 383 -8.61 -0.36 21.07
C GLY A 383 -8.53 1.10 21.57
N PRO A 384 -8.33 2.06 20.66
CA PRO A 384 -8.27 3.48 21.00
C PRO A 384 -9.65 4.03 21.35
N ASP A 385 -9.70 5.12 22.12
CA ASP A 385 -10.93 5.90 22.16
C ASP A 385 -11.20 6.62 20.82
N GLY A 386 -12.46 6.98 20.58
CA GLY A 386 -12.88 7.51 19.27
C GLY A 386 -12.16 8.81 18.89
N SER A 387 -11.76 9.63 19.87
CA SER A 387 -11.10 10.90 19.61
C SER A 387 -9.63 10.72 19.22
N VAL A 388 -8.96 9.79 19.87
CA VAL A 388 -7.56 9.42 19.56
C VAL A 388 -7.47 8.76 18.20
N LEU A 389 -8.41 7.86 17.89
CA LEU A 389 -8.48 7.22 16.58
C LEU A 389 -8.77 8.24 15.47
N ALA A 390 -9.69 9.18 15.68
CA ALA A 390 -9.97 10.22 14.70
C ALA A 390 -8.72 11.07 14.38
N THR A 391 -7.92 11.38 15.40
CA THR A 391 -6.66 12.14 15.24
C THR A 391 -5.64 11.34 14.44
N LEU A 392 -5.45 10.05 14.77
CA LEU A 392 -4.56 9.17 13.99
C LEU A 392 -5.02 9.01 12.54
N LEU A 393 -6.33 8.80 12.31
CA LEU A 393 -6.87 8.66 10.95
C LEU A 393 -6.64 9.93 10.11
N ALA A 394 -6.80 11.12 10.70
CA ALA A 394 -6.49 12.38 10.03
C ALA A 394 -4.99 12.47 9.65
N ALA A 395 -4.09 12.03 10.53
CA ALA A 395 -2.66 11.98 10.25
C ALA A 395 -2.33 10.94 9.16
N LEU A 396 -2.96 9.76 9.18
CA LEU A 396 -2.81 8.72 8.16
C LEU A 396 -3.31 9.17 6.78
N VAL A 397 -4.45 9.88 6.70
CA VAL A 397 -4.95 10.49 5.45
C VAL A 397 -3.89 11.40 4.86
N TRP A 398 -3.31 12.27 5.69
CA TRP A 398 -2.27 13.18 5.22
C TRP A 398 -1.01 12.45 4.79
N ALA A 399 -0.53 11.50 5.56
CA ALA A 399 0.65 10.71 5.21
C ALA A 399 0.46 9.96 3.88
N ALA A 400 -0.75 9.46 3.61
CA ALA A 400 -1.09 8.84 2.33
C ALA A 400 -1.10 9.84 1.16
N ILE A 401 -1.59 11.09 1.36
CA ILE A 401 -1.51 12.18 0.37
C ILE A 401 -0.04 12.55 0.08
N VAL A 402 0.78 12.62 1.12
CA VAL A 402 2.21 12.90 0.98
C VAL A 402 2.91 11.79 0.19
N ALA A 403 2.61 10.53 0.47
CA ALA A 403 3.10 9.39 -0.29
C ALA A 403 2.64 9.43 -1.76
N GLU A 404 1.37 9.80 -2.03
CA GLU A 404 0.85 10.01 -3.39
C GLU A 404 1.69 11.03 -4.15
N ARG A 405 1.90 12.23 -3.58
CA ARG A 405 2.67 13.33 -4.21
C ARG A 405 4.12 12.93 -4.46
N TRP A 406 4.75 12.24 -3.51
CA TRP A 406 6.10 11.72 -3.70
C TRP A 406 6.18 10.72 -4.87
N HIS A 407 5.24 9.79 -4.95
CA HIS A 407 5.17 8.85 -6.06
C HIS A 407 4.90 9.55 -7.40
N GLU A 408 4.06 10.59 -7.42
CA GLU A 408 3.83 11.40 -8.63
C GLU A 408 5.12 12.10 -9.09
N ALA A 409 5.86 12.71 -8.16
CA ALA A 409 7.15 13.36 -8.45
C ALA A 409 8.19 12.37 -8.99
N LYS A 410 8.12 11.09 -8.58
CA LYS A 410 8.99 10.00 -9.09
C LYS A 410 8.42 9.29 -10.32
N SER A 411 7.30 9.74 -10.87
CA SER A 411 6.61 9.06 -11.98
C SER A 411 6.21 7.61 -11.69
N HIS A 412 6.02 7.27 -10.42
CA HIS A 412 5.53 5.97 -9.94
C HIS A 412 3.99 5.93 -9.98
N ALA A 413 3.44 5.93 -11.17
CA ALA A 413 2.01 6.14 -11.40
C ALA A 413 1.09 5.14 -10.69
N HIS A 414 1.47 3.87 -10.64
CA HIS A 414 0.66 2.82 -10.00
C HIS A 414 0.65 2.94 -8.48
N GLN A 415 1.76 3.38 -7.89
CA GLN A 415 1.87 3.64 -6.46
C GLN A 415 1.10 4.90 -6.06
N ALA A 416 1.17 5.95 -6.88
CA ALA A 416 0.37 7.15 -6.68
C ALA A 416 -1.13 6.84 -6.71
N ASP A 417 -1.59 6.07 -7.71
CA ASP A 417 -2.99 5.63 -7.78
C ASP A 417 -3.39 4.78 -6.56
N ALA A 418 -2.50 3.91 -6.08
CA ALA A 418 -2.73 3.10 -4.89
C ALA A 418 -2.81 3.95 -3.61
N ALA A 419 -1.92 4.94 -3.46
CA ALA A 419 -1.97 5.89 -2.35
C ALA A 419 -3.26 6.72 -2.38
N ARG A 420 -3.72 7.16 -3.56
CA ARG A 420 -4.99 7.88 -3.74
C ARG A 420 -6.21 7.02 -3.33
N GLN A 421 -6.22 5.75 -3.69
CA GLN A 421 -7.27 4.81 -3.24
C GLN A 421 -7.25 4.66 -1.71
N THR A 422 -6.06 4.61 -1.12
CA THR A 422 -5.91 4.56 0.35
C THR A 422 -6.48 5.79 1.01
N VAL A 423 -6.20 6.98 0.48
CA VAL A 423 -6.77 8.26 0.96
C VAL A 423 -8.30 8.18 0.99
N TRP A 424 -8.93 7.68 -0.07
CA TRP A 424 -10.39 7.54 -0.13
C TRP A 424 -10.94 6.66 1.01
N HIS A 425 -10.38 5.47 1.21
CA HIS A 425 -10.81 4.55 2.28
C HIS A 425 -10.58 5.15 3.67
N LEU A 426 -9.44 5.79 3.89
CA LEU A 426 -9.13 6.45 5.17
C LEU A 426 -10.07 7.62 5.46
N GLN A 427 -10.45 8.39 4.46
CA GLN A 427 -11.43 9.47 4.61
C GLN A 427 -12.81 8.93 5.02
N VAL A 428 -13.27 7.84 4.42
CA VAL A 428 -14.53 7.17 4.82
C VAL A 428 -14.46 6.68 6.27
N ALA A 429 -13.34 6.08 6.69
CA ALA A 429 -13.14 5.63 8.06
C ALA A 429 -13.11 6.82 9.05
N ALA A 430 -12.41 7.90 8.70
CA ALA A 430 -12.35 9.11 9.51
C ALA A 430 -13.73 9.78 9.66
N ASP A 431 -14.50 9.87 8.59
CA ASP A 431 -15.86 10.41 8.63
C ASP A 431 -16.77 9.60 9.56
N ARG A 432 -16.72 8.26 9.45
CA ARG A 432 -17.49 7.38 10.36
C ARG A 432 -17.09 7.54 11.83
N THR A 433 -15.79 7.75 12.09
CA THR A 433 -15.27 7.94 13.46
C THR A 433 -15.65 9.31 14.02
N LEU A 434 -15.64 10.35 13.19
CA LEU A 434 -15.92 11.72 13.61
C LEU A 434 -17.41 12.01 13.76
N THR A 435 -18.29 11.34 13.02
CA THR A 435 -19.73 11.64 13.02
C THR A 435 -20.36 11.64 14.41
N PRO A 436 -20.21 10.63 15.29
CA PRO A 436 -20.78 10.66 16.63
C PRO A 436 -20.16 11.75 17.51
N LEU A 437 -18.86 11.98 17.37
CA LEU A 437 -18.15 13.04 18.11
C LEU A 437 -18.63 14.43 17.72
N LEU A 438 -18.82 14.67 16.41
CA LEU A 438 -19.35 15.96 15.94
C LEU A 438 -20.76 16.20 16.45
N ALA A 439 -21.63 15.19 16.42
CA ALA A 439 -22.98 15.29 16.95
C ALA A 439 -22.99 15.64 18.46
N GLU A 440 -22.09 15.04 19.26
CA GLU A 440 -21.93 15.36 20.68
C GLU A 440 -21.46 16.81 20.89
N LEU A 441 -20.48 17.27 20.10
CA LEU A 441 -19.97 18.65 20.19
C LEU A 441 -21.02 19.67 19.75
N GLU A 442 -21.78 19.38 18.71
CA GLU A 442 -22.85 20.24 18.19
C GLU A 442 -24.05 20.33 19.15
N ALA A 443 -24.29 19.31 19.98
CA ALA A 443 -25.36 19.31 20.98
C ALA A 443 -25.11 20.27 22.15
N ARG A 444 -23.87 20.75 22.37
CA ARG A 444 -23.48 21.64 23.45
C ARG A 444 -22.74 22.91 22.99
N PRO A 445 -23.29 23.68 22.05
CA PRO A 445 -22.59 24.85 21.52
C PRO A 445 -22.32 25.90 22.57
N PRO A 446 -21.21 26.65 22.49
CA PRO A 446 -20.95 27.74 23.40
C PRO A 446 -22.02 28.86 23.28
N ARG A 447 -22.14 29.71 24.30
CA ARG A 447 -23.08 30.83 24.31
C ARG A 447 -22.86 31.77 23.13
N LYS A 448 -23.90 32.50 22.73
CA LYS A 448 -23.89 33.36 21.53
C LYS A 448 -22.73 34.36 21.54
N GLU A 449 -22.46 34.97 22.68
CA GLU A 449 -21.39 35.97 22.86
C GLU A 449 -20.01 35.32 22.63
N ALA A 450 -19.77 34.16 23.21
CA ALA A 450 -18.53 33.40 23.00
C ALA A 450 -18.34 32.98 21.52
N ARG A 451 -19.41 32.54 20.86
CA ARG A 451 -19.35 32.20 19.42
C ARG A 451 -18.98 33.40 18.56
N LEU A 452 -19.51 34.62 18.88
CA LEU A 452 -19.15 35.85 18.16
C LEU A 452 -17.67 36.21 18.35
N ALA A 453 -17.12 36.01 19.55
CA ALA A 453 -15.69 36.20 19.82
C ALA A 453 -14.85 35.19 18.97
N LEU A 454 -15.24 33.91 18.97
CA LEU A 454 -14.56 32.87 18.19
C LEU A 454 -14.64 33.10 16.66
N VAL A 455 -15.73 33.68 16.15
CA VAL A 455 -15.80 34.12 14.74
C VAL A 455 -14.72 35.15 14.42
N SER A 456 -14.50 36.11 15.35
CA SER A 456 -13.45 37.13 15.20
C SER A 456 -12.06 36.48 15.26
N ASP A 457 -11.85 35.49 16.14
CA ASP A 457 -10.61 34.75 16.24
C ASP A 457 -10.30 33.97 14.95
N VAL A 458 -11.29 33.27 14.33
CA VAL A 458 -11.14 32.58 13.07
C VAL A 458 -10.72 33.54 11.94
N ARG A 459 -11.41 34.70 11.83
CA ARG A 459 -11.09 35.72 10.82
C ARG A 459 -9.70 36.31 10.98
N ALA A 460 -9.27 36.48 12.21
CA ALA A 460 -7.95 37.02 12.50
C ALA A 460 -6.82 36.00 12.37
N ALA A 461 -7.04 34.73 12.77
CA ALA A 461 -6.04 33.69 12.78
C ALA A 461 -5.82 33.04 11.40
N VAL A 462 -6.90 32.89 10.59
CA VAL A 462 -6.89 32.15 9.33
C VAL A 462 -7.69 32.92 8.25
N PRO A 463 -7.28 34.14 7.89
CA PRO A 463 -8.07 35.02 7.01
C PRO A 463 -8.40 34.38 5.65
N ASP A 464 -7.46 33.67 5.04
CA ASP A 464 -7.61 33.07 3.70
C ASP A 464 -8.67 31.96 3.63
N HIS A 465 -9.03 31.37 4.77
CA HIS A 465 -9.98 30.26 4.86
C HIS A 465 -11.17 30.54 5.79
N ALA A 466 -11.23 31.73 6.38
CA ALA A 466 -12.20 32.08 7.43
C ALA A 466 -13.65 31.81 7.02
N GLU A 467 -14.08 32.33 5.87
CA GLU A 467 -15.47 32.19 5.42
C GLU A 467 -15.82 30.74 5.06
N ARG A 468 -14.86 29.96 4.55
CA ARG A 468 -15.06 28.52 4.32
C ARG A 468 -15.20 27.74 5.62
N ILE A 469 -14.43 28.10 6.66
CA ILE A 469 -14.51 27.49 7.99
C ILE A 469 -15.85 27.83 8.65
N LEU A 470 -16.27 29.10 8.57
CA LEU A 470 -17.52 29.56 9.17
C LEU A 470 -18.77 29.04 8.45
N ALA A 471 -18.69 28.76 7.15
CA ALA A 471 -19.74 28.14 6.36
C ALA A 471 -19.75 26.59 6.44
N ASP A 472 -18.73 25.98 7.07
CA ASP A 472 -18.65 24.53 7.21
C ASP A 472 -19.77 24.02 8.12
N PRO A 473 -20.50 22.95 7.76
CA PRO A 473 -21.51 22.33 8.62
C PRO A 473 -21.03 22.04 10.05
N SER A 474 -19.74 21.70 10.21
CA SER A 474 -19.13 21.38 11.50
C SER A 474 -18.62 22.62 12.28
N TRP A 475 -18.98 23.84 11.86
CA TRP A 475 -18.56 25.06 12.55
C TRP A 475 -18.95 25.08 14.04
N LEU A 476 -20.16 24.63 14.38
CA LEU A 476 -20.62 24.60 15.79
C LEU A 476 -19.77 23.65 16.64
N ALA A 477 -19.38 22.49 16.09
CA ALA A 477 -18.48 21.57 16.75
C ALA A 477 -17.08 22.18 16.95
N LEU A 478 -16.55 22.90 15.96
CA LEU A 478 -15.28 23.61 16.08
C LEU A 478 -15.33 24.69 17.15
N ALA A 479 -16.42 25.48 17.20
CA ALA A 479 -16.62 26.50 18.22
C ALA A 479 -16.66 25.89 19.63
N THR A 480 -17.25 24.70 19.78
CA THR A 480 -17.28 23.98 21.07
C THR A 480 -15.87 23.55 21.48
N VAL A 481 -15.08 22.96 20.54
CA VAL A 481 -13.69 22.57 20.83
C VAL A 481 -12.82 23.76 21.22
N LEU A 482 -12.96 24.88 20.54
CA LEU A 482 -12.22 26.11 20.87
C LEU A 482 -12.60 26.65 22.25
N ALA A 483 -13.89 26.64 22.60
CA ALA A 483 -14.36 27.07 23.92
C ALA A 483 -13.88 26.12 25.03
N ASP A 484 -13.91 24.80 24.80
CA ASP A 484 -13.36 23.79 25.72
C ASP A 484 -11.85 24.01 25.93
N ALA A 485 -11.10 24.27 24.85
CA ALA A 485 -9.68 24.57 24.92
C ALA A 485 -9.38 25.88 25.67
N GLU A 486 -10.19 26.91 25.46
CA GLU A 486 -10.09 28.18 26.19
C GLU A 486 -10.34 27.97 27.70
N ALA A 487 -11.36 27.19 28.06
CA ALA A 487 -11.60 26.77 29.44
C ALA A 487 -10.42 25.96 30.03
N GLY A 488 -9.68 25.23 29.20
CA GLY A 488 -8.43 24.55 29.53
C GLY A 488 -7.19 25.46 29.62
N GLY A 489 -7.36 26.78 29.39
CA GLY A 489 -6.30 27.78 29.48
C GLY A 489 -5.53 28.05 28.18
N HIS A 490 -5.95 27.49 27.08
CA HIS A 490 -5.38 27.75 25.76
C HIS A 490 -5.94 29.04 25.15
N ASN A 491 -5.18 29.66 24.26
CA ASN A 491 -5.65 30.81 23.49
C ASN A 491 -6.27 30.33 22.16
N PRO A 492 -7.58 30.53 21.88
CA PRO A 492 -8.23 30.05 20.65
C PRO A 492 -7.59 30.57 19.37
N HIS A 493 -7.22 31.85 19.33
CA HIS A 493 -6.55 32.47 18.20
C HIS A 493 -5.21 31.79 17.88
N GLN A 494 -4.41 31.55 18.92
CA GLN A 494 -3.10 30.89 18.75
C GLN A 494 -3.25 29.44 18.31
N LEU A 495 -4.20 28.69 18.90
CA LEU A 495 -4.50 27.31 18.49
C LEU A 495 -4.95 27.22 17.03
N LEU A 496 -5.81 28.12 16.58
CA LEU A 496 -6.26 28.18 15.19
C LEU A 496 -5.08 28.44 14.24
N LYS A 497 -4.23 29.40 14.58
CA LYS A 497 -3.04 29.75 13.80
C LYS A 497 -2.07 28.57 13.71
N GLU A 498 -1.78 27.93 14.83
CA GLU A 498 -0.91 26.75 14.88
C GLU A 498 -1.50 25.56 14.11
N ALA A 499 -2.79 25.26 14.32
CA ALA A 499 -3.47 24.17 13.63
C ALA A 499 -3.59 24.41 12.12
N ALA A 500 -3.75 25.66 11.67
CA ALA A 500 -3.76 26.00 10.26
C ALA A 500 -2.34 25.92 9.64
N ALA A 501 -1.31 26.31 10.40
CA ALA A 501 0.07 26.27 9.94
C ALA A 501 0.66 24.85 9.85
N GLN A 502 0.13 23.89 10.61
CA GLN A 502 0.61 22.51 10.57
C GLN A 502 0.56 21.92 9.15
N ARG A 503 -0.51 22.24 8.39
CA ARG A 503 -0.73 21.68 7.04
C ARG A 503 -1.71 22.53 6.27
N GLU A 504 -1.62 22.52 4.94
CA GLU A 504 -2.52 23.28 4.07
C GLU A 504 -4.00 22.90 4.30
N LEU A 505 -4.89 23.87 4.13
CA LEU A 505 -6.34 23.73 4.25
C LEU A 505 -7.08 23.89 2.93
N THR A 506 -6.37 24.26 1.84
CA THR A 506 -6.96 24.61 0.55
C THR A 506 -7.71 23.45 -0.07
N THR A 507 -7.14 22.22 0.03
CA THR A 507 -7.73 20.99 -0.51
C THR A 507 -8.75 20.34 0.43
N ALA A 508 -8.88 20.82 1.67
CA ALA A 508 -9.80 20.24 2.64
C ALA A 508 -11.26 20.49 2.21
N ARG A 509 -12.04 19.43 2.04
CA ARG A 509 -13.48 19.52 1.76
C ARG A 509 -14.26 20.19 2.91
N GLN A 510 -13.86 19.88 4.14
CA GLN A 510 -14.48 20.38 5.38
C GLN A 510 -13.37 20.88 6.34
N PRO A 511 -12.94 22.15 6.18
CA PRO A 511 -11.80 22.68 6.93
C PRO A 511 -12.05 22.74 8.44
N ALA A 512 -13.30 22.95 8.89
CA ALA A 512 -13.62 22.93 10.32
C ALA A 512 -13.36 21.54 10.95
N ARG A 513 -13.69 20.44 10.28
CA ARG A 513 -13.38 19.07 10.76
C ARG A 513 -11.89 18.83 10.91
N VAL A 514 -11.11 19.30 9.94
CA VAL A 514 -9.64 19.18 9.98
C VAL A 514 -9.08 19.94 11.17
N LEU A 515 -9.57 21.16 11.42
CA LEU A 515 -9.15 21.96 12.56
C LEU A 515 -9.57 21.35 13.90
N ILE A 516 -10.77 20.75 14.02
CA ILE A 516 -11.21 20.03 15.23
C ILE A 516 -10.19 18.98 15.63
N THR A 517 -9.76 18.13 14.70
CA THR A 517 -8.81 17.05 14.99
C THR A 517 -7.45 17.58 15.40
N ARG A 518 -6.92 18.60 14.69
CA ARG A 518 -5.63 19.22 14.97
C ARG A 518 -5.63 19.93 16.34
N ILE A 519 -6.65 20.73 16.61
CA ILE A 519 -6.77 21.48 17.87
C ILE A 519 -6.92 20.53 19.06
N ARG A 520 -7.72 19.47 18.94
CA ARG A 520 -7.85 18.47 20.01
C ARG A 520 -6.52 17.74 20.28
N HIS A 521 -5.74 17.50 19.25
CA HIS A 521 -4.40 16.92 19.41
C HIS A 521 -3.46 17.89 20.15
N THR A 522 -3.41 19.15 19.74
CA THR A 522 -2.55 20.17 20.35
C THR A 522 -3.00 20.54 21.77
N ALA A 523 -4.30 20.66 22.00
CA ALA A 523 -4.88 21.08 23.29
C ALA A 523 -4.98 19.94 24.33
N ARG A 524 -4.57 18.69 24.00
CA ARG A 524 -4.59 17.56 24.94
C ARG A 524 -3.70 17.75 26.16
N ASN A 525 -2.63 18.53 26.02
CA ASN A 525 -1.73 18.86 27.11
C ASN A 525 -2.20 20.18 27.74
N PRO A 526 -2.60 20.19 29.03
CA PRO A 526 -3.00 21.45 29.68
C PRO A 526 -1.80 22.40 29.64
N VAL A 527 -2.06 23.64 29.21
CA VAL A 527 -1.04 24.69 29.26
C VAL A 527 -0.72 24.94 30.73
N PRO A 528 0.58 24.97 31.12
CA PRO A 528 0.95 25.39 32.46
C PRO A 528 0.38 26.80 32.70
N ASN A 529 -0.72 26.87 33.42
CA ASN A 529 -1.32 28.13 33.75
C ASN A 529 -0.41 28.80 34.80
N ARG A 530 0.46 29.71 34.37
CA ARG A 530 1.42 30.40 35.24
C ARG A 530 0.73 31.02 36.45
N ARG A 531 -0.56 31.41 36.33
CA ARG A 531 -1.36 31.88 37.46
C ARG A 531 -1.75 30.73 38.41
N ALA A 532 -2.14 29.59 37.89
CA ALA A 532 -2.44 28.39 38.70
C ALA A 532 -1.20 27.80 39.32
N GLU A 533 -0.07 27.74 38.61
CA GLU A 533 1.23 27.34 39.17
C GLU A 533 1.71 28.33 40.23
N ALA A 534 1.60 29.63 40.00
CA ALA A 534 1.93 30.64 40.99
C ALA A 534 1.00 30.57 42.24
N ALA A 535 -0.27 30.23 42.06
CA ALA A 535 -1.20 29.97 43.15
C ALA A 535 -0.86 28.68 43.92
N ARG A 536 -0.50 27.60 43.23
CA ARG A 536 -0.03 26.34 43.83
C ARG A 536 1.29 26.52 44.56
N ARG A 537 2.27 27.24 44.00
CA ARG A 537 3.54 27.58 44.65
C ARG A 537 3.31 28.43 45.92
N ARG A 538 2.41 29.42 45.89
CA ARG A 538 2.05 30.19 47.07
C ARG A 538 1.35 29.35 48.15
N SER A 539 0.45 28.45 47.73
CA SER A 539 -0.24 27.54 48.64
C SER A 539 0.71 26.56 49.32
N THR A 540 1.69 25.99 48.58
CA THR A 540 2.73 25.08 49.12
C THR A 540 3.73 25.84 50.01
N THR A 541 4.07 27.10 49.68
CA THR A 541 4.96 27.93 50.51
C THR A 541 4.27 28.30 51.82
N THR A 542 2.97 28.63 51.80
CA THR A 542 2.18 28.93 53.00
C THR A 542 2.03 27.69 53.90
N ALA A 543 1.84 26.50 53.31
CA ALA A 543 1.79 25.24 54.05
C ALA A 543 3.14 24.92 54.71
N HIS A 544 4.28 25.20 54.02
CA HIS A 544 5.61 24.97 54.58
C HIS A 544 5.95 25.93 55.72
N VAL A 545 5.54 27.20 55.62
CA VAL A 545 5.70 28.19 56.71
C VAL A 545 4.81 27.84 57.92
N ALA A 546 3.56 27.41 57.70
CA ALA A 546 2.70 26.92 58.78
C ALA A 546 3.24 25.67 59.48
N THR A 547 3.88 24.75 58.73
CA THR A 547 4.48 23.54 59.31
C THR A 547 5.77 23.83 60.06
N GLN A 548 6.56 24.85 59.70
CA GLN A 548 7.72 25.30 60.47
C GLN A 548 7.33 26.07 61.72
N GLN A 549 6.29 26.88 61.71
CA GLN A 549 5.78 27.55 62.89
C GLN A 549 5.17 26.57 63.92
N ALA A 550 4.57 25.47 63.46
CA ALA A 550 4.03 24.44 64.35
C ALA A 550 5.11 23.51 64.95
N ARG A 551 6.37 23.59 64.51
CA ARG A 551 7.51 22.80 65.03
C ARG A 551 8.43 23.55 65.97
N ASN A 552 8.18 24.85 66.27
CA ASN A 552 8.88 25.62 67.29
C ASN A 552 7.95 25.89 68.49
N PRO A 553 7.89 25.05 69.54
CA PRO A 553 7.24 25.41 70.78
C PRO A 553 8.12 26.44 71.51
N MET A 554 7.50 27.56 71.87
CA MET A 554 8.06 28.63 72.70
C MET A 554 8.84 28.07 73.89
N SER A 555 10.10 28.43 73.96
CA SER A 555 10.89 28.32 75.20
C SER A 555 10.42 29.41 76.13
N ALA A 556 9.75 29.05 77.21
CA ALA A 556 9.40 29.93 78.33
C ALA A 556 10.66 30.32 79.11
N VAL A 557 10.87 31.64 79.20
CA VAL A 557 11.86 32.25 80.07
C VAL A 557 11.36 32.10 81.52
N THR A 558 12.19 31.46 82.35
CA THR A 558 12.07 31.53 83.81
C THR A 558 13.41 31.95 84.44
N THR A 559 13.43 33.06 85.08
CA THR A 559 14.52 33.70 85.81
C THR A 559 14.83 33.00 87.13
N ALA A 560 16.11 32.70 87.35
CA ALA A 560 16.94 32.76 88.56
C ALA A 560 16.48 32.13 89.92
N PRO A 561 17.30 31.81 90.90
CA PRO A 561 18.66 32.31 91.18
C PRO A 561 19.71 31.24 91.61
N ALA A 562 20.89 31.79 91.81
CA ALA A 562 22.17 31.11 92.19
C ALA A 562 22.14 30.45 93.57
N LYS A 563 23.03 29.38 93.71
CA LYS A 563 23.97 29.16 94.78
C LYS A 563 24.76 27.83 94.55
N SER A 564 26.02 27.98 94.32
CA SER A 564 27.18 27.66 95.24
C SER A 564 27.50 26.16 95.45
N GLN A 565 28.67 25.87 95.04
CA GLN A 565 29.73 25.03 95.73
C GLN A 565 29.65 23.52 95.79
N HIS A 566 30.69 23.02 95.39
CA HIS A 566 31.66 22.07 95.95
C HIS A 566 31.83 20.73 95.20
N GLN A 567 32.99 20.62 94.60
CA GLN A 567 34.08 19.67 94.95
C GLN A 567 33.74 18.16 94.90
N HIS A 568 34.46 17.50 94.18
CA HIS A 568 35.48 16.44 94.39
C HIS A 568 35.39 15.24 93.41
N ARG A 569 36.46 15.08 92.66
CA ARG A 569 37.32 13.83 92.58
C ARG A 569 36.53 12.50 92.47
N ARG A 570 36.71 11.76 91.44
CA ARG A 570 37.80 10.88 91.01
C ARG A 570 37.70 10.51 89.60
#